data_7fd3032ccf67e38eb55131c2c7e0ee47
#
_entry.id   7fd3032ccf67e38eb55131c2c7e0ee47
#
_cell.length_a   1.000
_cell.length_b   1.000
_cell.length_c   1.000
_cell.angle_alpha   90.00
_cell.angle_beta   90.00
_cell.angle_gamma   90.00
#
_symmetry.space_group_name_H-M   'P 1'
#
loop_
_entity.id
_entity.type
_entity.pdbx_description
1 polymer ?
#
loop_
_entity_poly.entity_id
_entity_poly.type
_entity_poly.pdbx_seq_one_letter_code
_entity_poly.pdbx_strand_id
1 'polypeptide(L)'
;MKNNREVNKYAGAVFAVAEGSGQLSNVSQHLNTLLTAYKTSPDLRLFLQSRRIPLGNKSKILKVVLEDFLSEFGFELLVQLLNDGQIQLLEEIIKRVLFLIDNKSGAMKVTVTTSSLINKNELDELVTGIEKKLEKKIEMESVVDTKIIAGIKFRIGNTIIDGSIATRLQKLEYSLYQ
;
A
#
# COMPACT_ATOMS: atom_id res chain seq x y z
N MET A 1 -12.18 -17.27 6.97
CA MET A 1 -12.57 -16.39 8.09
C MET A 1 -11.53 -16.32 9.22
N LYS A 2 -10.83 -17.40 9.57
CA LYS A 2 -9.81 -17.42 10.64
C LYS A 2 -8.59 -16.55 10.33
N ASN A 3 -8.10 -16.55 9.09
CA ASN A 3 -6.93 -15.76 8.64
C ASN A 3 -7.13 -14.24 8.81
N ASN A 4 -8.31 -13.70 8.49
CA ASN A 4 -8.55 -12.26 8.59
C ASN A 4 -8.49 -11.73 10.03
N ARG A 5 -8.86 -12.54 11.02
CA ARG A 5 -8.77 -12.17 12.43
C ARG A 5 -7.32 -12.08 12.90
N GLU A 6 -6.50 -13.03 12.48
CA GLU A 6 -5.07 -13.04 12.79
C GLU A 6 -4.34 -11.90 12.09
N VAL A 7 -4.59 -11.70 10.79
CA VAL A 7 -4.05 -10.56 10.03
C VAL A 7 -4.36 -9.23 10.72
N ASN A 8 -5.62 -9.00 11.12
CA ASN A 8 -5.99 -7.77 11.81
C ASN A 8 -5.33 -7.64 13.19
N LYS A 9 -5.13 -8.74 13.93
CA LYS A 9 -4.45 -8.74 15.23
C LYS A 9 -2.99 -8.31 15.10
N TYR A 10 -2.23 -8.94 14.20
CA TYR A 10 -0.82 -8.59 13.96
C TYR A 10 -0.68 -7.19 13.40
N ALA A 11 -1.49 -6.84 12.41
CA ALA A 11 -1.45 -5.51 11.80
C ALA A 11 -1.79 -4.40 12.80
N GLY A 12 -2.78 -4.62 13.66
CA GLY A 12 -3.13 -3.69 14.73
C GLY A 12 -2.03 -3.51 15.76
N ALA A 13 -1.34 -4.60 16.15
CA ALA A 13 -0.23 -4.54 17.09
C ALA A 13 0.95 -3.74 16.51
N VAL A 14 1.37 -4.05 15.28
CA VAL A 14 2.47 -3.33 14.60
C VAL A 14 2.13 -1.85 14.43
N PHE A 15 0.89 -1.55 14.04
CA PHE A 15 0.42 -0.19 13.88
C PHE A 15 0.45 0.58 15.21
N ALA A 16 -0.05 0.00 16.30
CA ALA A 16 -0.08 0.64 17.62
C ALA A 16 1.33 0.95 18.14
N VAL A 17 2.29 0.05 17.94
CA VAL A 17 3.70 0.24 18.34
C VAL A 17 4.35 1.33 17.48
N ALA A 18 4.16 1.30 16.15
CA ALA A 18 4.67 2.31 15.22
C ALA A 18 4.08 3.71 15.50
N GLU A 19 2.81 3.76 15.89
CA GLU A 19 2.13 4.98 16.29
C GLU A 19 2.69 5.54 17.61
N GLY A 20 2.83 4.69 18.62
CA GLY A 20 3.36 5.10 19.93
C GLY A 20 4.81 5.61 19.85
N SER A 21 5.62 5.12 18.90
CA SER A 21 7.00 5.58 18.66
C SER A 21 7.09 6.78 17.70
N GLY A 22 6.00 7.21 17.08
CA GLY A 22 5.99 8.30 16.08
C GLY A 22 6.71 7.97 14.77
N GLN A 23 7.02 6.70 14.49
CA GLN A 23 7.82 6.25 13.37
C GLN A 23 7.01 5.66 12.21
N LEU A 24 5.73 6.05 12.05
CA LEU A 24 4.82 5.51 11.03
C LEU A 24 5.40 5.57 9.61
N SER A 25 6.05 6.69 9.24
CA SER A 25 6.65 6.87 7.91
C SER A 25 7.81 5.88 7.67
N ASN A 26 8.73 5.75 8.63
CA ASN A 26 9.86 4.84 8.53
C ASN A 26 9.40 3.38 8.46
N VAL A 27 8.44 3.01 9.31
CA VAL A 27 7.85 1.65 9.31
C VAL A 27 7.17 1.37 7.99
N SER A 28 6.42 2.32 7.43
CA SER A 28 5.78 2.18 6.11
C SER A 28 6.81 1.90 5.01
N GLN A 29 7.90 2.67 4.97
CA GLN A 29 8.96 2.50 3.97
C GLN A 29 9.63 1.12 4.07
N HIS A 30 10.03 0.70 5.28
CA HIS A 30 10.68 -0.59 5.50
C HIS A 30 9.76 -1.77 5.20
N LEU A 31 8.47 -1.68 5.56
CA LEU A 31 7.49 -2.72 5.24
C LEU A 31 7.24 -2.82 3.72
N ASN A 32 7.24 -1.71 2.99
CA ASN A 32 7.16 -1.73 1.53
C ASN A 32 8.38 -2.40 0.90
N THR A 33 9.60 -2.10 1.41
CA THR A 33 10.84 -2.75 0.96
C THR A 33 10.78 -4.26 1.22
N LEU A 34 10.35 -4.68 2.42
CA LEU A 34 10.19 -6.08 2.77
C LEU A 34 9.15 -6.78 1.87
N LEU A 35 8.02 -6.13 1.61
CA LEU A 35 6.98 -6.67 0.73
C LEU A 35 7.50 -6.87 -0.69
N THR A 36 8.28 -5.92 -1.20
CA THR A 36 8.89 -5.99 -2.52
C THR A 36 9.90 -7.14 -2.57
N ALA A 37 10.81 -7.24 -1.59
CA ALA A 37 11.78 -8.32 -1.49
C ALA A 37 11.10 -9.70 -1.39
N TYR A 38 10.04 -9.82 -0.60
CA TYR A 38 9.27 -11.06 -0.47
C TYR A 38 8.58 -11.48 -1.77
N LYS A 39 8.14 -10.53 -2.60
CA LYS A 39 7.51 -10.78 -3.90
C LYS A 39 8.52 -11.11 -4.99
N THR A 40 9.64 -10.40 -5.02
CA THR A 40 10.63 -10.52 -6.10
C THR A 40 11.63 -11.66 -5.91
N SER A 41 11.87 -12.09 -4.64
CA SER A 41 12.82 -13.16 -4.33
C SER A 41 12.10 -14.46 -3.93
N PRO A 42 12.03 -15.45 -4.84
CA PRO A 42 11.54 -16.80 -4.52
C PRO A 42 12.36 -17.48 -3.42
N ASP A 43 13.67 -17.27 -3.41
CA ASP A 43 14.59 -17.88 -2.44
C ASP A 43 14.34 -17.40 -1.04
N LEU A 44 14.09 -16.09 -0.86
CA LEU A 44 13.69 -15.52 0.45
C LEU A 44 12.40 -16.15 0.94
N ARG A 45 11.43 -16.32 0.05
CA ARG A 45 10.14 -16.92 0.38
C ARG A 45 10.28 -18.38 0.80
N LEU A 46 11.06 -19.17 0.05
CA LEU A 46 11.36 -20.57 0.37
C LEU A 46 12.13 -20.68 1.69
N PHE A 47 13.10 -19.80 1.94
CA PHE A 47 13.85 -19.75 3.18
C PHE A 47 12.92 -19.47 4.38
N LEU A 48 12.07 -18.47 4.27
CA LEU A 48 11.13 -18.11 5.36
C LEU A 48 10.14 -19.24 5.65
N GLN A 49 9.63 -19.91 4.62
CA GLN A 49 8.63 -20.97 4.74
C GLN A 49 9.25 -22.34 5.10
N SER A 50 10.55 -22.53 4.92
CA SER A 50 11.22 -23.81 5.19
C SER A 50 11.09 -24.20 6.66
N ARG A 51 10.58 -25.39 6.94
CA ARG A 51 10.54 -25.98 8.29
C ARG A 51 11.81 -26.73 8.67
N ARG A 52 12.75 -26.90 7.71
CA ARG A 52 14.00 -27.67 7.94
C ARG A 52 15.04 -26.87 8.72
N ILE A 53 14.96 -25.54 8.70
CA ILE A 53 15.92 -24.66 9.36
C ILE A 53 15.37 -24.28 10.73
N PRO A 54 16.12 -24.53 11.82
CA PRO A 54 15.71 -24.14 13.17
C PRO A 54 15.47 -22.63 13.29
N LEU A 55 14.47 -22.21 14.06
CA LEU A 55 14.08 -20.80 14.20
C LEU A 55 15.23 -19.90 14.66
N GLY A 56 16.07 -20.38 15.61
CA GLY A 56 17.23 -19.64 16.10
C GLY A 56 18.29 -19.38 15.02
N ASN A 57 18.44 -20.26 14.03
CA ASN A 57 19.34 -20.05 12.91
C ASN A 57 18.72 -19.10 11.87
N LYS A 58 17.41 -19.21 11.64
CA LYS A 58 16.70 -18.29 10.76
C LYS A 58 16.79 -16.85 11.25
N SER A 59 16.52 -16.61 12.53
CA SER A 59 16.58 -15.27 13.12
C SER A 59 17.98 -14.65 13.04
N LYS A 60 19.04 -15.45 13.25
CA LYS A 60 20.43 -14.98 13.09
C LYS A 60 20.74 -14.58 11.65
N ILE A 61 20.35 -15.42 10.67
CA ILE A 61 20.57 -15.14 9.25
C ILE A 61 19.78 -13.91 8.82
N LEU A 62 18.50 -13.83 9.23
CA LEU A 62 17.66 -12.67 8.92
C LEU A 62 18.20 -11.38 9.51
N LYS A 63 18.75 -11.43 10.73
CA LYS A 63 19.36 -10.25 11.36
C LYS A 63 20.52 -9.74 10.51
N VAL A 64 21.44 -10.61 10.11
CA VAL A 64 22.61 -10.21 9.28
C VAL A 64 22.21 -9.72 7.90
N VAL A 65 21.22 -10.35 7.26
CA VAL A 65 20.85 -10.03 5.87
C VAL A 65 19.94 -8.81 5.77
N LEU A 66 19.12 -8.57 6.79
CA LEU A 66 18.07 -7.54 6.74
C LEU A 66 18.33 -6.36 7.69
N GLU A 67 19.45 -6.35 8.42
CA GLU A 67 19.80 -5.31 9.39
C GLU A 67 19.81 -3.91 8.75
N ASP A 68 20.30 -3.80 7.51
CA ASP A 68 20.38 -2.54 6.78
C ASP A 68 19.04 -2.14 6.09
N PHE A 69 18.10 -3.07 5.97
CA PHE A 69 16.89 -2.88 5.15
C PHE A 69 15.60 -2.84 5.96
N LEU A 70 15.62 -3.31 7.20
CA LEU A 70 14.44 -3.43 8.05
C LEU A 70 14.60 -2.58 9.32
N SER A 71 13.51 -1.91 9.70
CA SER A 71 13.39 -1.38 11.05
C SER A 71 13.34 -2.52 12.07
N GLU A 72 13.71 -2.22 13.30
CA GLU A 72 13.59 -3.15 14.43
C GLU A 72 12.19 -3.78 14.51
N PHE A 73 11.14 -2.98 14.27
CA PHE A 73 9.75 -3.45 14.22
C PHE A 73 9.45 -4.44 13.09
N GLY A 74 10.04 -4.22 11.91
CA GLY A 74 9.90 -5.14 10.78
C GLY A 74 10.58 -6.48 11.05
N PHE A 75 11.72 -6.45 11.71
CA PHE A 75 12.43 -7.65 12.13
C PHE A 75 11.67 -8.43 13.22
N GLU A 76 11.17 -7.73 14.25
CA GLU A 76 10.37 -8.36 15.31
C GLU A 76 9.10 -9.00 14.76
N LEU A 77 8.41 -8.33 13.84
CA LEU A 77 7.25 -8.90 13.16
C LEU A 77 7.60 -10.21 12.44
N LEU A 78 8.71 -10.24 11.70
CA LEU A 78 9.15 -11.46 11.01
C LEU A 78 9.46 -12.59 12.00
N VAL A 79 10.20 -12.30 13.07
CA VAL A 79 10.55 -13.30 14.09
C VAL A 79 9.29 -13.83 14.76
N GLN A 80 8.34 -12.97 15.10
CA GLN A 80 7.08 -13.37 15.71
C GLN A 80 6.25 -14.26 14.77
N LEU A 81 6.13 -13.90 13.50
CA LEU A 81 5.41 -14.71 12.52
C LEU A 81 6.07 -16.07 12.26
N LEU A 82 7.40 -16.13 12.32
CA LEU A 82 8.14 -17.39 12.22
C LEU A 82 7.90 -18.28 13.45
N ASN A 83 7.90 -17.70 14.66
CA ASN A 83 7.63 -18.42 15.91
C ASN A 83 6.21 -19.00 15.93
N ASP A 84 5.23 -18.22 15.45
CA ASP A 84 3.83 -18.62 15.42
C ASP A 84 3.48 -19.51 14.20
N GLY A 85 4.46 -19.73 13.30
CA GLY A 85 4.25 -20.52 12.07
C GLY A 85 3.31 -19.86 11.06
N GLN A 86 3.11 -18.55 11.17
CA GLN A 86 2.14 -17.75 10.37
C GLN A 86 2.81 -16.92 9.26
N ILE A 87 4.03 -17.28 8.87
CA ILE A 87 4.83 -16.52 7.88
C ILE A 87 4.12 -16.35 6.52
N GLN A 88 3.21 -17.25 6.18
CA GLN A 88 2.39 -17.18 4.95
C GLN A 88 1.41 -15.98 4.95
N LEU A 89 1.08 -15.44 6.13
CA LEU A 89 0.22 -14.26 6.26
C LEU A 89 1.00 -12.93 6.14
N LEU A 90 2.34 -12.98 5.99
CA LEU A 90 3.20 -11.80 5.96
C LEU A 90 2.73 -10.75 4.96
N GLU A 91 2.43 -11.16 3.73
CA GLU A 91 1.99 -10.24 2.68
C GLU A 91 0.67 -9.53 3.05
N GLU A 92 -0.30 -10.29 3.57
CA GLU A 92 -1.61 -9.75 3.96
C GLU A 92 -1.47 -8.81 5.17
N ILE A 93 -0.62 -9.17 6.14
CA ILE A 93 -0.35 -8.36 7.33
C ILE A 93 0.29 -7.04 6.93
N ILE A 94 1.33 -7.06 6.09
CA ILE A 94 2.00 -5.84 5.62
C ILE A 94 1.01 -4.93 4.90
N LYS A 95 0.23 -5.46 3.95
CA LYS A 95 -0.80 -4.69 3.25
C LYS A 95 -1.80 -4.05 4.23
N ARG A 96 -2.17 -4.78 5.27
CA ARG A 96 -3.11 -4.28 6.28
C ARG A 96 -2.51 -3.18 7.15
N VAL A 97 -1.22 -3.32 7.55
CA VAL A 97 -0.49 -2.27 8.29
C VAL A 97 -0.41 -0.99 7.46
N LEU A 98 0.02 -1.10 6.19
CA LEU A 98 0.11 0.04 5.28
C LEU A 98 -1.24 0.74 5.12
N PHE A 99 -2.33 -0.02 4.98
CA PHE A 99 -3.68 0.53 4.94
C PHE A 99 -4.06 1.29 6.22
N LEU A 100 -3.67 0.78 7.40
CA LEU A 100 -3.93 1.47 8.67
C LEU A 100 -3.12 2.76 8.78
N ILE A 101 -1.85 2.75 8.35
CA ILE A 101 -0.99 3.93 8.32
C ILE A 101 -1.56 4.99 7.37
N ASP A 102 -1.93 4.61 6.16
CA ASP A 102 -2.50 5.51 5.15
C ASP A 102 -3.82 6.14 5.65
N ASN A 103 -4.67 5.37 6.32
CA ASN A 103 -5.90 5.90 6.90
C ASN A 103 -5.66 6.87 8.07
N LYS A 104 -4.58 6.69 8.84
CA LYS A 104 -4.29 7.56 9.98
C LYS A 104 -3.50 8.80 9.60
N SER A 105 -2.63 8.74 8.60
CA SER A 105 -1.91 9.92 8.10
C SER A 105 -2.87 10.99 7.59
N GLY A 106 -4.16 10.64 7.50
CA GLY A 106 -5.22 11.56 7.08
C GLY A 106 -5.08 12.03 5.63
N ALA A 107 -3.96 11.72 4.99
CA ALA A 107 -3.76 11.99 3.58
C ALA A 107 -4.34 10.83 2.75
N MET A 108 -5.35 11.15 1.96
CA MET A 108 -5.95 10.20 1.03
C MET A 108 -5.12 10.18 -0.25
N LYS A 109 -4.53 9.02 -0.59
CA LYS A 109 -3.82 8.88 -1.87
C LYS A 109 -4.82 8.89 -3.01
N VAL A 110 -4.66 9.86 -3.90
CA VAL A 110 -5.46 10.03 -5.11
C VAL A 110 -4.54 9.94 -6.32
N THR A 111 -4.73 8.92 -7.14
CA THR A 111 -4.04 8.85 -8.44
C THR A 111 -4.91 9.54 -9.49
N VAL A 112 -4.33 10.52 -10.15
CA VAL A 112 -4.94 11.22 -11.28
C VAL A 112 -4.32 10.71 -12.56
N THR A 113 -5.13 10.19 -13.48
CA THR A 113 -4.67 9.75 -14.79
C THR A 113 -5.21 10.69 -15.86
N THR A 114 -4.31 11.20 -16.70
CA THR A 114 -4.62 12.18 -17.77
C THR A 114 -3.98 11.77 -19.09
N SER A 115 -4.44 12.36 -20.18
CA SER A 115 -3.88 12.14 -21.52
C SER A 115 -2.55 12.86 -21.77
N SER A 116 -2.25 13.92 -21.02
CA SER A 116 -1.04 14.74 -21.13
C SER A 116 -0.53 15.13 -19.74
N LEU A 117 0.71 15.62 -19.69
CA LEU A 117 1.30 16.13 -18.45
C LEU A 117 0.47 17.31 -17.91
N ILE A 118 0.08 17.23 -16.67
CA ILE A 118 -0.58 18.32 -15.94
C ILE A 118 0.49 19.26 -15.38
N ASN A 119 0.26 20.56 -15.49
CA ASN A 119 1.06 21.59 -14.85
C ASN A 119 0.95 21.49 -13.32
N LYS A 120 2.04 21.87 -12.62
CA LYS A 120 2.07 21.85 -11.16
C LYS A 120 0.96 22.70 -10.53
N ASN A 121 0.69 23.87 -11.13
CA ASN A 121 -0.37 24.77 -10.66
C ASN A 121 -1.78 24.15 -10.79
N GLU A 122 -2.05 23.50 -11.92
CA GLU A 122 -3.32 22.80 -12.15
C GLU A 122 -3.50 21.63 -11.19
N LEU A 123 -2.40 20.94 -10.85
CA LEU A 123 -2.39 19.84 -9.89
C LEU A 123 -2.70 20.34 -8.49
N ASP A 124 -2.11 21.46 -8.08
CA ASP A 124 -2.34 22.11 -6.77
C ASP A 124 -3.79 22.63 -6.65
N GLU A 125 -4.37 23.16 -7.72
CA GLU A 125 -5.79 23.57 -7.76
C GLU A 125 -6.73 22.35 -7.60
N LEU A 126 -6.42 21.24 -8.28
CA LEU A 126 -7.19 20.00 -8.15
C LEU A 126 -7.11 19.44 -6.73
N VAL A 127 -5.91 19.41 -6.13
CA VAL A 127 -5.71 18.99 -4.74
C VAL A 127 -6.60 19.83 -3.82
N THR A 128 -6.48 21.16 -3.91
CA THR A 128 -7.24 22.08 -3.05
C THR A 128 -8.76 21.91 -3.23
N GLY A 129 -9.21 21.71 -4.47
CA GLY A 129 -10.63 21.49 -4.77
C GLY A 129 -11.19 20.21 -4.19
N ILE A 130 -10.39 19.13 -4.21
CA ILE A 130 -10.81 17.83 -3.68
C ILE A 130 -10.67 17.80 -2.15
N GLU A 131 -9.63 18.40 -1.57
CA GLU A 131 -9.47 18.53 -0.11
C GLU A 131 -10.64 19.27 0.54
N LYS A 132 -11.11 20.35 -0.09
CA LYS A 132 -12.31 21.09 0.39
C LYS A 132 -13.59 20.25 0.37
N LYS A 133 -13.73 19.33 -0.61
CA LYS A 133 -14.93 18.48 -0.73
C LYS A 133 -14.89 17.27 0.20
N LEU A 134 -13.70 16.74 0.45
CA LEU A 134 -13.53 15.51 1.25
C LEU A 134 -13.17 15.80 2.71
N GLU A 135 -12.86 17.06 3.05
CA GLU A 135 -12.38 17.47 4.38
C GLU A 135 -11.17 16.65 4.87
N LYS A 136 -10.35 16.20 3.93
CA LYS A 136 -9.15 15.38 4.20
C LYS A 136 -7.99 15.90 3.38
N LYS A 137 -6.78 15.80 3.93
CA LYS A 137 -5.56 16.04 3.18
C LYS A 137 -5.41 15.00 2.08
N ILE A 138 -4.94 15.42 0.91
CA ILE A 138 -4.78 14.57 -0.27
C ILE A 138 -3.32 14.56 -0.70
N GLU A 139 -2.80 13.37 -0.89
CA GLU A 139 -1.53 13.14 -1.58
C GLU A 139 -1.85 12.71 -3.01
N MET A 140 -1.60 13.61 -3.99
CA MET A 140 -1.96 13.38 -5.38
C MET A 140 -0.75 12.91 -6.18
N GLU A 141 -0.91 11.79 -6.87
CA GLU A 141 0.05 11.25 -7.82
C GLU A 141 -0.53 11.36 -9.23
N SER A 142 0.22 11.97 -10.17
CA SER A 142 -0.22 12.08 -11.56
C SER A 142 0.42 11.01 -12.43
N VAL A 143 -0.40 10.33 -13.23
CA VAL A 143 0.01 9.33 -14.21
C VAL A 143 -0.49 9.76 -15.59
N VAL A 144 0.37 9.67 -16.60
CA VAL A 144 -0.03 9.95 -17.99
C VAL A 144 -0.36 8.62 -18.68
N ASP A 145 -1.57 8.53 -19.22
CA ASP A 145 -2.01 7.40 -20.05
C ASP A 145 -2.56 7.93 -21.38
N THR A 146 -1.81 7.73 -22.44
CA THR A 146 -2.16 8.17 -23.80
C THR A 146 -3.38 7.43 -24.38
N LYS A 147 -3.85 6.37 -23.74
CA LYS A 147 -5.09 5.68 -24.11
C LYS A 147 -6.35 6.48 -23.73
N ILE A 148 -6.20 7.43 -22.83
CA ILE A 148 -7.27 8.39 -22.52
C ILE A 148 -7.24 9.47 -23.60
N ILE A 149 -8.27 9.50 -24.45
CA ILE A 149 -8.37 10.47 -25.56
C ILE A 149 -8.40 11.91 -25.00
N ALA A 150 -9.24 12.16 -23.99
CA ALA A 150 -9.29 13.40 -23.20
C ALA A 150 -10.10 13.20 -21.93
N GLY A 151 -9.84 14.05 -20.92
CA GLY A 151 -10.49 14.00 -19.61
C GLY A 151 -9.57 13.49 -18.52
N ILE A 152 -10.14 13.27 -17.34
CA ILE A 152 -9.40 12.93 -16.14
C ILE A 152 -10.06 11.70 -15.47
N LYS A 153 -9.23 10.75 -15.06
CA LYS A 153 -9.65 9.64 -14.18
C LYS A 153 -9.05 9.85 -12.80
N PHE A 154 -9.87 9.75 -11.77
CA PHE A 154 -9.43 9.75 -10.39
C PHE A 154 -9.56 8.35 -9.82
N ARG A 155 -8.52 7.88 -9.16
CA ARG A 155 -8.56 6.68 -8.35
C ARG A 155 -8.33 7.05 -6.89
N ILE A 156 -9.32 6.79 -6.06
CA ILE A 156 -9.31 7.06 -4.63
C ILE A 156 -9.44 5.71 -3.92
N GLY A 157 -8.30 5.14 -3.48
CA GLY A 157 -8.29 3.79 -2.95
C GLY A 157 -8.84 2.77 -3.97
N ASN A 158 -9.98 2.14 -3.67
CA ASN A 158 -10.66 1.19 -4.57
C ASN A 158 -11.73 1.83 -5.47
N THR A 159 -12.01 3.11 -5.30
CA THR A 159 -13.03 3.80 -6.09
C THR A 159 -12.38 4.48 -7.29
N ILE A 160 -12.94 4.25 -8.47
CA ILE A 160 -12.52 4.91 -9.72
C ILE A 160 -13.64 5.84 -10.17
N ILE A 161 -13.31 7.12 -10.34
CA ILE A 161 -14.19 8.14 -10.92
C ILE A 161 -13.64 8.45 -12.30
N ASP A 162 -14.34 8.00 -13.33
CA ASP A 162 -13.93 8.18 -14.72
C ASP A 162 -14.71 9.35 -15.35
N GLY A 163 -14.02 10.48 -15.53
CA GLY A 163 -14.49 11.67 -16.21
C GLY A 163 -14.02 11.78 -17.66
N SER A 164 -13.50 10.70 -18.27
CA SER A 164 -13.00 10.72 -19.64
C SER A 164 -14.12 10.92 -20.66
N ILE A 165 -13.77 11.54 -21.79
CA ILE A 165 -14.70 11.73 -22.92
C ILE A 165 -15.14 10.37 -23.46
N ALA A 166 -14.28 9.38 -23.50
CA ALA A 166 -14.61 8.03 -23.93
C ALA A 166 -15.79 7.43 -23.11
N THR A 167 -15.73 7.55 -21.79
CA THR A 167 -16.81 7.07 -20.90
C THR A 167 -18.10 7.90 -21.09
N ARG A 168 -17.99 9.22 -21.35
CA ARG A 168 -19.17 10.04 -21.63
C ARG A 168 -19.82 9.66 -22.95
N LEU A 169 -19.04 9.42 -24.00
CA LEU A 169 -19.53 8.96 -25.29
C LEU A 169 -20.21 7.59 -25.19
N GLN A 170 -19.62 6.64 -24.49
CA GLN A 170 -20.26 5.33 -24.25
C GLN A 170 -21.60 5.46 -23.52
N LYS A 171 -21.68 6.33 -22.52
CA LYS A 171 -22.96 6.57 -21.82
C LYS A 171 -24.01 7.20 -22.72
N LEU A 172 -23.61 8.13 -23.61
CA LEU A 172 -24.51 8.72 -24.60
C LEU A 172 -24.97 7.69 -25.62
N GLU A 173 -24.05 6.87 -26.14
CA GLU A 173 -24.39 5.76 -27.04
C GLU A 173 -25.43 4.83 -26.41
N TYR A 174 -25.21 4.44 -25.17
CA TYR A 174 -26.15 3.56 -24.45
C TYR A 174 -27.54 4.20 -24.25
N SER A 175 -27.58 5.55 -24.05
CA SER A 175 -28.85 6.28 -23.88
C SER A 175 -29.62 6.49 -25.18
N LEU A 176 -28.97 6.37 -26.35
CA LEU A 176 -29.60 6.48 -27.68
C LEU A 176 -30.22 5.14 -28.15
N TYR A 177 -29.82 4.03 -27.55
CA TYR A 177 -30.35 2.70 -27.88
C TYR A 177 -31.44 2.21 -26.89
N GLN A 178 -31.85 3.04 -25.93
CA GLN A 178 -33.02 2.83 -25.09
C GLN A 178 -34.18 3.72 -25.51
#